data_62af9031f38c216b0ce4af35ffadc1bc
#
_entry.id   62af9031f38c216b0ce4af35ffadc1bc
#
_cell.length_a   1.000
_cell.length_b   1.000
_cell.length_c   1.000
_cell.angle_alpha   90.00
_cell.angle_beta   90.00
_cell.angle_gamma   90.00
#
_symmetry.space_group_name_H-M   'P 1'
#
loop_
_entity.id
_entity.type
_entity.pdbx_description
1 polymer ?
#
loop_
_entity_poly.entity_id
_entity_poly.type
_entity_poly.pdbx_seq_one_letter_code
_entity_poly.pdbx_strand_id
1 'polypeptide(L)'
;MVKTITAVIGGIAIAIFIVGCTQQRTGISTVADAMGATNLNSIEYSGSGELFGFGQAYVPGERWPRFIQRSYNVAINYQTPAMRMNTVRSQGEFPPRGGAAQPVGADQRAIQVVSGKYAWTEGGAQPNPNPNAVADRLRQLWTTPHGVVKAAMVNGGKLEGNVITFKLDEREIKATVNDQNLIQKVTFLGSNEVIGDFADEITYSDYADFKGVKFPTHIVETQADFPILDVKINDVKPNAAIAINVPENVPQAPAPPAKPAVNVQKLAEGVWYLTAAGVSSWAIEFKDYVVAVEGPNGEARSLAVNEEIQKRIPNKPIKYVVNTHAHYDHAGGLRTYVAQGITVITHETNKPFFEKVWSQPRTIAPDTLSQNPKPAVFETVQEKKVITDGTRIMELYHLQNSGHNVATLIAYLPKGGALVLRRRL
;
A
#
# COMPACT_ATOMS: atom_id res chain seq x y z
N MET A 1 59.82 28.55 84.28
CA MET A 1 59.27 27.25 83.80
C MET A 1 58.15 27.50 82.83
N VAL A 2 58.43 27.39 81.54
CA VAL A 2 57.45 27.60 80.46
C VAL A 2 57.08 26.22 80.00
N LYS A 3 55.78 25.86 80.09
CA LYS A 3 55.24 24.62 79.56
C LYS A 3 54.73 24.87 78.12
N THR A 4 55.35 24.18 77.18
CA THR A 4 54.93 24.19 75.75
C THR A 4 53.77 23.21 75.54
N ILE A 5 52.65 23.70 75.04
CA ILE A 5 51.51 22.86 74.71
C ILE A 5 51.54 22.66 73.15
N THR A 6 51.74 21.38 72.76
CA THR A 6 51.70 20.97 71.34
C THR A 6 50.27 20.65 70.98
N ALA A 7 49.67 21.43 70.01
CA ALA A 7 48.35 21.14 69.45
C ALA A 7 48.51 20.21 68.25
N VAL A 8 47.85 19.05 68.28
CA VAL A 8 47.71 18.12 67.13
C VAL A 8 46.47 18.50 66.35
N ILE A 9 46.62 18.97 65.11
CA ILE A 9 45.53 19.20 64.19
C ILE A 9 45.27 17.89 63.45
N GLY A 10 44.16 17.22 63.78
CA GLY A 10 43.67 16.05 63.00
C GLY A 10 42.88 16.53 61.81
N GLY A 11 43.44 16.32 60.62
CA GLY A 11 42.74 16.57 59.38
C GLY A 11 41.66 15.48 59.08
N ILE A 12 40.40 15.87 59.09
CA ILE A 12 39.30 14.99 58.64
C ILE A 12 39.18 15.13 57.08
N ALA A 13 39.61 14.09 56.38
CA ALA A 13 39.39 13.98 54.94
C ALA A 13 37.91 13.59 54.70
N ILE A 14 37.09 14.52 54.27
CA ILE A 14 35.72 14.25 53.82
C ILE A 14 35.80 13.71 52.39
N ALA A 15 35.63 12.39 52.25
CA ALA A 15 35.44 11.74 50.95
C ALA A 15 34.03 12.05 50.46
N ILE A 16 33.91 12.99 49.51
CA ILE A 16 32.65 13.24 48.81
C ILE A 16 32.43 12.10 47.83
N PHE A 17 31.60 11.14 48.20
CA PHE A 17 31.04 10.17 47.26
C PHE A 17 30.02 10.93 46.36
N ILE A 18 30.41 11.28 45.14
CA ILE A 18 29.47 11.68 44.12
C ILE A 18 28.72 10.40 43.69
N VAL A 19 27.60 10.11 44.34
CA VAL A 19 26.64 9.14 43.86
C VAL A 19 26.02 9.77 42.62
N GLY A 20 26.57 9.48 41.47
CA GLY A 20 25.91 9.76 40.19
C GLY A 20 24.62 8.96 40.16
N CYS A 21 23.48 9.59 40.48
CA CYS A 21 22.20 9.04 40.19
C CYS A 21 22.12 8.93 38.66
N THR A 22 22.46 7.80 38.10
CA THR A 22 22.02 7.38 36.77
C THR A 22 20.50 7.23 36.89
N GLN A 23 19.78 8.27 36.50
CA GLN A 23 18.32 8.22 36.36
C GLN A 23 18.01 7.04 35.44
N GLN A 24 17.49 5.97 35.98
CA GLN A 24 17.14 4.77 35.23
C GLN A 24 16.06 5.20 34.25
N ARG A 25 16.42 5.33 32.97
CA ARG A 25 15.49 5.67 31.92
C ARG A 25 14.43 4.57 31.84
N THR A 26 13.18 4.94 31.83
CA THR A 26 12.04 4.02 31.78
C THR A 26 11.21 4.31 30.53
N GLY A 27 10.48 3.32 30.05
CA GLY A 27 9.61 3.47 28.91
C GLY A 27 10.33 3.47 27.56
N ILE A 28 9.87 4.27 26.61
CA ILE A 28 10.35 4.27 25.21
C ILE A 28 11.84 4.62 25.10
N SER A 29 12.37 5.42 26.02
CA SER A 29 13.81 5.76 26.03
C SER A 29 14.70 4.53 26.26
N THR A 30 14.24 3.54 27.05
CA THR A 30 14.96 2.27 27.22
C THR A 30 15.05 1.48 25.91
N VAL A 31 13.97 1.48 25.14
CA VAL A 31 13.93 0.86 23.80
C VAL A 31 14.86 1.61 22.85
N ALA A 32 14.82 2.94 22.85
CA ALA A 32 15.69 3.77 22.02
C ALA A 32 17.18 3.52 22.30
N ASP A 33 17.56 3.40 23.58
CA ASP A 33 18.94 3.14 23.99
C ASP A 33 19.37 1.71 23.61
N ALA A 34 18.51 0.70 23.84
CA ALA A 34 18.80 -0.69 23.49
C ALA A 34 19.01 -0.88 21.98
N MET A 35 18.27 -0.14 21.16
CA MET A 35 18.38 -0.17 19.70
C MET A 35 19.49 0.73 19.14
N GLY A 36 20.11 1.60 19.96
CA GLY A 36 21.04 2.63 19.49
C GLY A 36 20.33 3.75 18.70
N ALA A 37 19.02 3.92 18.88
CA ALA A 37 18.21 4.88 18.13
C ALA A 37 18.44 6.34 18.56
N THR A 38 18.90 6.58 19.80
CA THR A 38 19.06 7.92 20.38
C THR A 38 19.95 8.83 19.54
N ASN A 39 21.10 8.30 19.07
CA ASN A 39 22.10 9.03 18.29
C ASN A 39 22.07 8.67 16.78
N LEU A 40 21.05 7.97 16.33
CA LEU A 40 20.91 7.59 14.95
C LEU A 40 20.20 8.69 14.16
N ASN A 41 20.92 9.41 13.30
CA ASN A 41 20.39 10.48 12.47
C ASN A 41 19.93 10.00 11.09
N SER A 42 20.60 8.96 10.58
CA SER A 42 20.34 8.38 9.28
C SER A 42 20.75 6.92 9.26
N ILE A 43 20.22 6.17 8.30
CA ILE A 43 20.59 4.77 8.11
C ILE A 43 20.45 4.38 6.64
N GLU A 44 21.42 3.63 6.14
CA GLU A 44 21.34 2.94 4.86
C GLU A 44 21.42 1.45 5.13
N TYR A 45 20.54 0.67 4.48
CA TYR A 45 20.60 -0.79 4.57
C TYR A 45 20.21 -1.42 3.23
N SER A 46 20.75 -2.61 2.99
CA SER A 46 20.50 -3.35 1.76
C SER A 46 20.33 -4.84 2.00
N GLY A 47 19.59 -5.46 1.11
CA GLY A 47 19.27 -6.87 1.18
C GLY A 47 18.63 -7.40 -0.10
N SER A 48 18.10 -8.61 0.00
CA SER A 48 17.37 -9.30 -1.07
C SER A 48 16.35 -10.27 -0.46
N GLY A 49 15.45 -10.81 -1.27
CA GLY A 49 14.43 -11.73 -0.77
C GLY A 49 13.28 -11.92 -1.74
N GLU A 50 12.07 -11.76 -1.25
CA GLU A 50 10.83 -11.94 -2.00
C GLU A 50 9.92 -10.72 -1.87
N LEU A 51 9.21 -10.43 -2.95
CA LEU A 51 8.15 -9.41 -3.03
C LEU A 51 6.89 -10.07 -3.57
N PHE A 52 5.73 -9.63 -3.10
CA PHE A 52 4.45 -10.19 -3.54
C PHE A 52 3.55 -9.10 -4.10
N GLY A 53 2.82 -9.44 -5.17
CA GLY A 53 1.96 -8.48 -5.87
C GLY A 53 0.61 -8.29 -5.20
N PHE A 54 0.53 -7.39 -4.21
CA PHE A 54 -0.69 -7.08 -3.47
C PHE A 54 -1.90 -6.85 -4.39
N GLY A 55 -3.01 -7.52 -4.09
CA GLY A 55 -4.26 -7.39 -4.84
C GLY A 55 -4.29 -8.06 -6.22
N GLN A 56 -3.27 -8.86 -6.56
CA GLN A 56 -3.09 -9.44 -7.89
C GLN A 56 -3.16 -10.97 -7.90
N ALA A 57 -3.89 -11.57 -6.95
CA ALA A 57 -4.00 -13.01 -6.79
C ALA A 57 -4.54 -13.71 -8.04
N TYR A 58 -3.99 -14.89 -8.35
CA TYR A 58 -4.51 -15.74 -9.42
C TYR A 58 -5.94 -16.22 -9.14
N VAL A 59 -6.19 -16.68 -7.90
CA VAL A 59 -7.52 -17.01 -7.39
C VAL A 59 -7.93 -15.91 -6.40
N PRO A 60 -9.12 -15.32 -6.51
CA PRO A 60 -9.58 -14.28 -5.60
C PRO A 60 -9.57 -14.72 -4.13
N GLY A 61 -8.92 -13.93 -3.27
CA GLY A 61 -8.82 -14.22 -1.84
C GLY A 61 -7.72 -15.20 -1.44
N GLU A 62 -6.88 -15.64 -2.38
CA GLU A 62 -5.68 -16.42 -2.12
C GLU A 62 -4.42 -15.56 -2.10
N ARG A 63 -3.25 -16.22 -1.94
CA ARG A 63 -1.94 -15.57 -1.87
C ARG A 63 -1.63 -14.71 -3.09
N TRP A 64 -0.82 -13.69 -2.87
CA TRP A 64 -0.32 -12.82 -3.93
C TRP A 64 0.75 -13.51 -4.79
N PRO A 65 0.87 -13.18 -6.10
CA PRO A 65 1.93 -13.70 -6.95
C PRO A 65 3.31 -13.24 -6.44
N ARG A 66 4.25 -14.18 -6.41
CA ARG A 66 5.58 -14.02 -5.87
C ARG A 66 6.58 -13.55 -6.93
N PHE A 67 7.44 -12.63 -6.53
CA PHE A 67 8.60 -12.14 -7.29
C PHE A 67 9.87 -12.31 -6.48
N ILE A 68 11.00 -12.46 -7.14
CA ILE A 68 12.31 -12.41 -6.49
C ILE A 68 12.70 -10.93 -6.32
N GLN A 69 12.92 -10.48 -5.11
CA GLN A 69 13.48 -9.17 -4.79
C GLN A 69 15.01 -9.26 -4.88
N ARG A 70 15.57 -9.00 -6.07
CA ARG A 70 17.01 -9.10 -6.35
C ARG A 70 17.82 -8.13 -5.51
N SER A 71 17.30 -6.94 -5.33
CA SER A 71 17.94 -5.90 -4.52
C SER A 71 16.87 -5.06 -3.82
N TYR A 72 17.12 -4.80 -2.55
CA TYR A 72 16.30 -3.97 -1.67
C TYR A 72 17.21 -3.01 -0.95
N ASN A 73 17.34 -1.77 -1.43
CA ASN A 73 18.23 -0.76 -0.86
C ASN A 73 17.39 0.40 -0.34
N VAL A 74 17.56 0.72 0.92
CA VAL A 74 16.82 1.79 1.60
C VAL A 74 17.79 2.75 2.27
N ALA A 75 17.60 4.04 2.01
CA ALA A 75 18.34 5.13 2.65
C ALA A 75 17.34 6.06 3.35
N ILE A 76 17.53 6.29 4.65
CA ILE A 76 16.64 7.10 5.49
C ILE A 76 17.42 8.19 6.19
N ASN A 77 16.94 9.42 6.12
CA ASN A 77 17.35 10.54 6.96
C ASN A 77 16.22 10.87 7.93
N TYR A 78 16.46 10.68 9.23
CA TYR A 78 15.47 10.95 10.29
C TYR A 78 15.43 12.41 10.74
N GLN A 79 16.50 13.18 10.52
CA GLN A 79 16.56 14.60 10.89
C GLN A 79 15.71 15.46 9.96
N THR A 80 15.79 15.17 8.66
CA THR A 80 14.93 15.75 7.63
C THR A 80 14.12 14.61 7.03
N PRO A 81 12.94 14.26 7.59
CA PRO A 81 12.26 13.02 7.27
C PRO A 81 12.20 12.74 5.77
N ALA A 82 13.13 11.88 5.34
CA ALA A 82 13.28 11.53 3.93
C ALA A 82 13.71 10.07 3.78
N MET A 83 13.18 9.40 2.78
CA MET A 83 13.51 8.02 2.45
C MET A 83 13.60 7.84 0.94
N ARG A 84 14.62 7.10 0.52
CA ARG A 84 14.80 6.64 -0.87
C ARG A 84 14.90 5.12 -0.86
N MET A 85 13.96 4.47 -1.51
CA MET A 85 13.93 3.02 -1.66
C MET A 85 14.18 2.67 -3.14
N ASN A 86 15.24 1.91 -3.39
CA ASN A 86 15.67 1.47 -4.73
C ASN A 86 15.63 -0.06 -4.76
N THR A 87 14.72 -0.60 -5.54
CA THR A 87 14.43 -2.02 -5.61
C THR A 87 14.57 -2.57 -7.01
N VAL A 88 14.94 -3.84 -7.12
CA VAL A 88 14.97 -4.58 -8.39
C VAL A 88 14.26 -5.91 -8.18
N ARG A 89 13.22 -6.16 -8.97
CA ARG A 89 12.49 -7.43 -8.93
C ARG A 89 12.60 -8.19 -10.25
N SER A 90 12.55 -9.51 -10.17
CA SER A 90 12.46 -10.42 -11.31
C SER A 90 11.33 -11.43 -11.13
N GLN A 91 11.06 -12.21 -12.19
CA GLN A 91 10.06 -13.28 -12.14
C GLN A 91 10.37 -14.28 -11.02
N GLY A 92 9.34 -14.58 -10.20
CA GLY A 92 9.47 -15.47 -9.04
C GLY A 92 8.80 -16.83 -9.19
N GLU A 93 7.81 -16.94 -10.09
CA GLU A 93 7.02 -18.16 -10.30
C GLU A 93 7.05 -18.61 -11.76
N PHE A 94 7.11 -19.93 -11.98
CA PHE A 94 7.06 -20.55 -13.31
C PHE A 94 6.12 -21.76 -13.28
N PRO A 95 5.06 -21.81 -14.12
CA PRO A 95 4.60 -20.71 -14.98
C PRO A 95 4.11 -19.52 -14.14
N PRO A 96 4.19 -18.28 -14.68
CA PRO A 96 3.69 -17.10 -13.97
C PRO A 96 2.17 -17.19 -13.81
N ARG A 97 1.68 -16.89 -12.60
CA ARG A 97 0.24 -16.84 -12.28
C ARG A 97 -0.09 -15.58 -11.50
N GLY A 98 -1.23 -14.95 -11.84
CA GLY A 98 -1.66 -13.71 -11.25
C GLY A 98 -1.27 -12.48 -12.05
N GLY A 99 -1.54 -11.28 -11.48
CA GLY A 99 -1.29 -9.99 -12.11
C GLY A 99 0.11 -9.43 -11.84
N ALA A 100 0.17 -8.14 -11.50
CA ALA A 100 1.41 -7.40 -11.20
C ALA A 100 2.42 -7.36 -12.36
N ALA A 101 1.91 -7.23 -13.60
CA ALA A 101 2.68 -7.14 -14.84
C ALA A 101 3.50 -8.40 -15.18
N GLN A 102 3.02 -9.57 -14.80
CA GLN A 102 3.59 -10.84 -15.25
C GLN A 102 3.17 -11.19 -16.70
N PRO A 103 4.00 -11.98 -17.44
CA PRO A 103 5.36 -12.38 -17.10
C PRO A 103 6.37 -11.22 -17.14
N VAL A 104 7.36 -11.27 -16.25
CA VAL A 104 8.44 -10.28 -16.19
C VAL A 104 9.59 -10.77 -17.08
N GLY A 105 9.74 -10.16 -18.27
CA GLY A 105 10.76 -10.57 -19.25
C GLY A 105 12.18 -10.08 -18.93
N ALA A 106 12.32 -9.04 -18.10
CA ALA A 106 13.60 -8.51 -17.64
C ALA A 106 13.43 -7.93 -16.24
N ASP A 107 14.55 -7.77 -15.51
CA ASP A 107 14.53 -7.17 -14.18
C ASP A 107 13.88 -5.79 -14.19
N GLN A 108 12.95 -5.58 -13.27
CA GLN A 108 12.21 -4.32 -13.11
C GLN A 108 12.76 -3.55 -11.93
N ARG A 109 13.26 -2.35 -12.22
CA ARG A 109 13.75 -1.43 -11.20
C ARG A 109 12.68 -0.40 -10.85
N ALA A 110 12.55 -0.12 -9.55
CA ALA A 110 11.73 0.94 -9.02
C ALA A 110 12.52 1.77 -8.01
N ILE A 111 12.45 3.10 -8.11
CA ILE A 111 13.04 4.01 -7.15
C ILE A 111 11.95 4.93 -6.65
N GLN A 112 11.61 4.77 -5.38
CA GLN A 112 10.58 5.53 -4.70
C GLN A 112 11.21 6.44 -3.67
N VAL A 113 10.81 7.71 -3.64
CA VAL A 113 11.41 8.72 -2.78
C VAL A 113 10.33 9.54 -2.08
N VAL A 114 10.56 9.85 -0.82
CA VAL A 114 9.79 10.84 -0.06
C VAL A 114 10.77 11.78 0.67
N SER A 115 10.45 13.06 0.71
CA SER A 115 11.19 14.06 1.51
C SER A 115 10.22 15.14 1.98
N GLY A 116 9.96 15.17 3.28
CA GLY A 116 8.97 16.04 3.88
C GLY A 116 7.59 15.87 3.22
N LYS A 117 7.05 16.94 2.64
CA LYS A 117 5.73 16.93 1.97
C LYS A 117 5.75 16.53 0.50
N TYR A 118 6.86 16.02 -0.01
CA TYR A 118 7.02 15.67 -1.42
C TYR A 118 7.33 14.19 -1.60
N ALA A 119 6.75 13.58 -2.63
CA ALA A 119 7.10 12.24 -3.07
C ALA A 119 7.23 12.18 -4.59
N TRP A 120 8.16 11.34 -5.07
CA TRP A 120 8.40 11.13 -6.50
C TRP A 120 8.96 9.75 -6.79
N THR A 121 9.00 9.38 -8.06
CA THR A 121 9.72 8.19 -8.53
C THR A 121 10.86 8.63 -9.43
N GLU A 122 11.96 7.87 -9.40
CA GLU A 122 13.15 8.07 -10.25
C GLU A 122 13.31 6.90 -11.23
N GLY A 123 14.19 7.05 -12.20
CA GLY A 123 14.50 6.00 -13.19
C GLY A 123 14.02 6.30 -14.60
N GLY A 124 13.21 7.35 -14.80
CA GLY A 124 12.87 7.93 -16.09
C GLY A 124 13.81 9.06 -16.49
N ALA A 125 13.51 9.75 -17.60
CA ALA A 125 14.27 10.91 -18.08
C ALA A 125 14.30 12.06 -17.06
N GLN A 126 13.25 12.19 -16.27
CA GLN A 126 13.13 13.13 -15.15
C GLN A 126 12.40 12.46 -13.98
N PRO A 127 12.60 12.94 -12.73
CA PRO A 127 11.80 12.52 -11.59
C PRO A 127 10.32 12.76 -11.86
N ASN A 128 9.48 11.74 -11.57
CA ASN A 128 8.04 11.82 -11.75
C ASN A 128 7.37 12.10 -10.41
N PRO A 129 6.75 13.29 -10.21
CA PRO A 129 6.05 13.64 -8.98
C PRO A 129 4.90 12.66 -8.67
N ASN A 130 4.76 12.30 -7.39
CA ASN A 130 3.67 11.46 -6.92
C ASN A 130 3.12 11.96 -5.57
N PRO A 131 2.40 13.08 -5.55
CA PRO A 131 1.94 13.69 -4.30
C PRO A 131 1.00 12.78 -3.48
N ASN A 132 0.27 11.87 -4.13
CA ASN A 132 -0.60 10.91 -3.44
C ASN A 132 0.18 9.88 -2.61
N ALA A 133 1.45 9.65 -2.89
CA ALA A 133 2.26 8.67 -2.17
C ALA A 133 2.96 9.24 -0.91
N VAL A 134 2.78 10.52 -0.59
CA VAL A 134 3.51 11.15 0.53
C VAL A 134 3.16 10.48 1.86
N ALA A 135 1.88 10.37 2.18
CA ALA A 135 1.43 9.80 3.46
C ALA A 135 1.89 8.34 3.62
N ASP A 136 1.72 7.52 2.59
CA ASP A 136 2.10 6.11 2.65
C ASP A 136 3.62 5.92 2.79
N ARG A 137 4.42 6.68 2.04
CA ARG A 137 5.88 6.59 2.13
C ARG A 137 6.45 7.15 3.44
N LEU A 138 5.84 8.19 4.00
CA LEU A 138 6.20 8.68 5.35
C LEU A 138 5.82 7.64 6.40
N ARG A 139 4.66 7.00 6.30
CA ARG A 139 4.28 5.90 7.19
C ARG A 139 5.28 4.76 7.10
N GLN A 140 5.67 4.35 5.89
CA GLN A 140 6.70 3.34 5.68
C GLN A 140 8.04 3.73 6.32
N LEU A 141 8.47 4.99 6.24
CA LEU A 141 9.65 5.49 6.94
C LEU A 141 9.50 5.35 8.46
N TRP A 142 8.36 5.79 9.01
CA TRP A 142 8.12 5.85 10.45
C TRP A 142 7.72 4.51 11.07
N THR A 143 7.41 3.50 10.28
CA THR A 143 7.20 2.12 10.75
C THR A 143 8.44 1.24 10.65
N THR A 144 9.58 1.73 10.12
CA THR A 144 10.88 1.04 10.21
C THR A 144 11.31 0.84 11.66
N PRO A 145 12.23 -0.10 11.99
CA PRO A 145 12.55 -0.45 13.38
C PRO A 145 12.95 0.75 14.25
N HIS A 146 13.80 1.64 13.73
CA HIS A 146 14.22 2.85 14.43
C HIS A 146 13.24 4.00 14.22
N GLY A 147 12.60 4.05 13.06
CA GLY A 147 11.57 5.04 12.73
C GLY A 147 10.41 5.01 13.72
N VAL A 148 9.91 3.82 14.07
CA VAL A 148 8.78 3.66 14.99
C VAL A 148 9.09 4.14 16.39
N VAL A 149 10.32 3.90 16.88
CA VAL A 149 10.77 4.40 18.18
C VAL A 149 10.85 5.94 18.17
N LYS A 150 11.47 6.51 17.13
CA LYS A 150 11.58 7.97 16.97
C LYS A 150 10.21 8.62 16.83
N ALA A 151 9.32 8.06 16.01
CA ALA A 151 7.96 8.55 15.84
C ALA A 151 7.17 8.51 17.16
N ALA A 152 7.28 7.42 17.93
CA ALA A 152 6.64 7.30 19.23
C ALA A 152 7.12 8.37 20.22
N MET A 153 8.43 8.66 20.24
CA MET A 153 9.00 9.68 21.13
C MET A 153 8.46 11.08 20.84
N VAL A 154 8.22 11.44 19.58
CA VAL A 154 7.74 12.78 19.20
C VAL A 154 6.22 12.91 19.17
N ASN A 155 5.50 11.78 19.04
CA ASN A 155 4.04 11.76 18.98
C ASN A 155 3.37 11.33 20.29
N GLY A 156 4.07 11.49 21.43
CA GLY A 156 3.49 11.21 22.74
C GLY A 156 3.20 9.72 22.98
N GLY A 157 4.01 8.85 22.40
CA GLY A 157 3.87 7.41 22.55
C GLY A 157 3.92 6.94 23.99
N LYS A 158 3.22 5.84 24.29
CA LYS A 158 3.19 5.20 25.60
C LYS A 158 3.67 3.77 25.48
N LEU A 159 4.51 3.33 26.41
CA LEU A 159 4.89 1.92 26.56
C LEU A 159 4.09 1.34 27.73
N GLU A 160 3.19 0.42 27.41
CA GLU A 160 2.39 -0.32 28.41
C GLU A 160 2.66 -1.82 28.25
N GLY A 161 3.21 -2.44 29.30
CA GLY A 161 3.76 -3.79 29.18
C GLY A 161 4.92 -3.81 28.17
N ASN A 162 4.72 -4.54 27.08
CA ASN A 162 5.69 -4.63 25.99
C ASN A 162 5.19 -4.01 24.67
N VAL A 163 4.17 -3.14 24.73
CA VAL A 163 3.58 -2.51 23.54
C VAL A 163 3.71 -0.99 23.63
N ILE A 164 4.37 -0.42 22.63
CA ILE A 164 4.37 1.03 22.39
C ILE A 164 3.16 1.36 21.52
N THR A 165 2.34 2.33 21.96
CA THR A 165 1.18 2.82 21.21
C THR A 165 1.28 4.31 21.00
N PHE A 166 1.05 4.78 19.76
CA PHE A 166 0.99 6.20 19.41
C PHE A 166 0.14 6.40 18.15
N LYS A 167 -0.16 7.66 17.80
CA LYS A 167 -0.83 8.00 16.55
C LYS A 167 0.14 8.55 15.51
N LEU A 168 -0.03 8.10 14.27
CA LEU A 168 0.63 8.64 13.09
C LEU A 168 -0.41 8.81 11.98
N ASP A 169 -0.59 10.04 11.47
CA ASP A 169 -1.62 10.37 10.46
C ASP A 169 -3.01 9.83 10.84
N GLU A 170 -3.46 10.11 12.08
CA GLU A 170 -4.71 9.64 12.68
C GLU A 170 -4.83 8.11 12.83
N ARG A 171 -3.84 7.33 12.41
CA ARG A 171 -3.80 5.88 12.58
C ARG A 171 -3.11 5.50 13.89
N GLU A 172 -3.68 4.57 14.61
CA GLU A 172 -3.03 3.97 15.76
C GLU A 172 -1.94 3.01 15.28
N ILE A 173 -0.71 3.24 15.75
CA ILE A 173 0.45 2.37 15.52
C ILE A 173 0.76 1.65 16.82
N LYS A 174 0.91 0.33 16.76
CA LYS A 174 1.36 -0.51 17.86
C LYS A 174 2.69 -1.14 17.51
N ALA A 175 3.68 -0.99 18.40
CA ALA A 175 4.97 -1.64 18.25
C ALA A 175 5.23 -2.55 19.45
N THR A 176 5.33 -3.85 19.20
CA THR A 176 5.67 -4.85 20.22
C THR A 176 7.17 -4.91 20.41
N VAL A 177 7.59 -4.90 21.65
CA VAL A 177 9.00 -4.94 22.10
C VAL A 177 9.29 -6.32 22.69
N ASN A 178 10.44 -6.90 22.38
CA ASN A 178 10.88 -8.15 22.99
C ASN A 178 11.61 -7.94 24.33
N ASP A 179 12.00 -9.03 25.01
CA ASP A 179 12.68 -8.99 26.30
C ASP A 179 14.05 -8.28 26.29
N GLN A 180 14.64 -8.05 25.10
CA GLN A 180 15.87 -7.30 24.92
C GLN A 180 15.61 -5.80 24.61
N ASN A 181 14.38 -5.32 24.74
CA ASN A 181 13.94 -3.99 24.35
C ASN A 181 14.15 -3.67 22.86
N LEU A 182 14.02 -4.65 21.98
CA LEU A 182 14.09 -4.47 20.54
C LEU A 182 12.68 -4.57 19.93
N ILE A 183 12.38 -3.77 18.91
CA ILE A 183 11.10 -3.84 18.20
C ILE A 183 10.98 -5.20 17.51
N GLN A 184 9.96 -5.96 17.86
CA GLN A 184 9.69 -7.27 17.27
C GLN A 184 8.63 -7.20 16.18
N LYS A 185 7.59 -6.38 16.36
CA LYS A 185 6.48 -6.26 15.42
C LYS A 185 5.91 -4.85 15.47
N VAL A 186 5.51 -4.34 14.31
CA VAL A 186 4.72 -3.11 14.16
C VAL A 186 3.41 -3.48 13.48
N THR A 187 2.28 -2.98 14.01
CA THR A 187 0.94 -3.20 13.45
C THR A 187 0.16 -1.91 13.35
N PHE A 188 -0.61 -1.77 12.29
CA PHE A 188 -1.57 -0.69 12.09
C PHE A 188 -2.67 -1.13 11.12
N LEU A 189 -3.74 -0.34 10.99
CA LEU A 189 -4.77 -0.57 9.99
C LEU A 189 -4.40 0.10 8.66
N GLY A 190 -4.29 -0.72 7.63
CA GLY A 190 -4.32 -0.30 6.24
C GLY A 190 -5.75 -0.18 5.73
N SER A 191 -5.94 0.40 4.54
CA SER A 191 -7.24 0.45 3.87
C SER A 191 -7.05 0.28 2.37
N ASN A 192 -7.97 -0.43 1.74
CA ASN A 192 -8.00 -0.63 0.30
C ASN A 192 -9.43 -0.60 -0.24
N GLU A 193 -9.62 -0.09 -1.44
CA GLU A 193 -10.94 0.09 -2.08
C GLU A 193 -11.72 -1.24 -2.25
N VAL A 194 -11.00 -2.37 -2.39
CA VAL A 194 -11.65 -3.68 -2.57
C VAL A 194 -11.95 -4.33 -1.23
N ILE A 195 -10.94 -4.48 -0.38
CA ILE A 195 -11.06 -5.30 0.85
C ILE A 195 -11.42 -4.52 2.11
N GLY A 196 -11.49 -3.19 2.06
CA GLY A 196 -11.75 -2.36 3.24
C GLY A 196 -10.54 -2.22 4.15
N ASP A 197 -10.79 -2.14 5.46
CA ASP A 197 -9.72 -2.07 6.45
C ASP A 197 -9.09 -3.45 6.62
N PHE A 198 -7.75 -3.47 6.72
CA PHE A 198 -6.98 -4.70 6.93
C PHE A 198 -5.82 -4.45 7.89
N ALA A 199 -5.35 -5.52 8.53
CA ALA A 199 -4.14 -5.46 9.32
C ALA A 199 -2.91 -5.36 8.39
N ASP A 200 -2.04 -4.38 8.68
CA ASP A 200 -0.69 -4.28 8.14
C ASP A 200 0.27 -4.62 9.28
N GLU A 201 1.06 -5.68 9.12
CA GLU A 201 1.97 -6.19 10.13
C GLU A 201 3.39 -6.28 9.58
N ILE A 202 4.35 -5.68 10.29
CA ILE A 202 5.77 -5.76 9.95
C ILE A 202 6.50 -6.46 11.09
N THR A 203 7.09 -7.60 10.82
CA THR A 203 7.89 -8.38 11.79
C THR A 203 9.37 -8.14 11.56
N TYR A 204 10.11 -7.93 12.64
CA TYR A 204 11.53 -7.69 12.70
C TYR A 204 12.20 -8.76 13.55
N SER A 205 13.14 -9.51 12.97
CA SER A 205 13.85 -10.59 13.66
C SER A 205 15.34 -10.63 13.31
N ASP A 206 16.07 -11.54 13.95
CA ASP A 206 17.49 -11.82 13.70
C ASP A 206 18.36 -10.56 13.86
N TYR A 207 18.21 -9.85 14.98
CA TYR A 207 18.92 -8.61 15.25
C TYR A 207 20.43 -8.82 15.34
N ALA A 208 21.19 -7.97 14.64
CA ALA A 208 22.65 -7.89 14.70
C ALA A 208 23.11 -6.47 15.11
N ASP A 209 24.34 -6.37 15.59
CA ASP A 209 24.94 -5.08 15.97
C ASP A 209 25.75 -4.49 14.82
N PHE A 210 25.42 -3.27 14.46
CA PHE A 210 26.13 -2.49 13.47
C PHE A 210 26.68 -1.20 14.11
N LYS A 211 27.86 -1.29 14.72
CA LYS A 211 28.54 -0.15 15.37
C LYS A 211 27.69 0.48 16.49
N GLY A 212 27.07 -0.35 17.33
CA GLY A 212 26.22 0.09 18.44
C GLY A 212 24.75 0.36 18.06
N VAL A 213 24.35 0.12 16.81
CA VAL A 213 22.97 0.15 16.35
C VAL A 213 22.49 -1.28 16.12
N LYS A 214 21.48 -1.71 16.86
CA LYS A 214 20.84 -3.01 16.69
C LYS A 214 19.83 -2.92 15.53
N PHE A 215 20.05 -3.69 14.47
CA PHE A 215 19.17 -3.71 13.31
C PHE A 215 18.73 -5.14 12.97
N PRO A 216 17.43 -5.36 12.60
CA PRO A 216 16.96 -6.69 12.21
C PRO A 216 17.55 -7.08 10.85
N THR A 217 18.04 -8.32 10.76
CA THR A 217 18.54 -8.87 9.49
C THR A 217 17.46 -9.65 8.71
N HIS A 218 16.25 -9.78 9.29
CA HIS A 218 15.10 -10.33 8.60
C HIS A 218 13.88 -9.44 8.83
N ILE A 219 13.22 -9.04 7.75
CA ILE A 219 12.02 -8.17 7.74
C ILE A 219 10.96 -8.87 6.90
N VAL A 220 9.79 -9.09 7.52
CA VAL A 220 8.61 -9.63 6.84
C VAL A 220 7.45 -8.67 7.03
N GLU A 221 6.80 -8.28 5.93
CA GLU A 221 5.58 -7.46 5.95
C GLU A 221 4.41 -8.27 5.38
N THR A 222 3.30 -8.29 6.10
CA THR A 222 2.05 -8.93 5.67
C THR A 222 0.92 -7.91 5.60
N GLN A 223 0.11 -7.99 4.57
CA GLN A 223 -1.10 -7.19 4.42
C GLN A 223 -2.29 -8.13 4.14
N ALA A 224 -3.38 -7.95 4.86
CA ALA A 224 -4.56 -8.80 4.76
C ALA A 224 -4.21 -10.31 4.88
N ASP A 225 -3.40 -10.64 5.87
CA ASP A 225 -2.94 -12.00 6.23
C ASP A 225 -1.96 -12.67 5.23
N PHE A 226 -1.56 -11.98 4.16
CA PHE A 226 -0.61 -12.51 3.17
C PHE A 226 0.69 -11.69 3.14
N PRO A 227 1.84 -12.33 2.94
CA PRO A 227 3.11 -11.61 2.80
C PRO A 227 3.08 -10.72 1.57
N ILE A 228 3.63 -9.50 1.71
CA ILE A 228 3.93 -8.57 0.62
C ILE A 228 5.42 -8.35 0.44
N LEU A 229 6.20 -8.55 1.52
CA LEU A 229 7.66 -8.44 1.53
C LEU A 229 8.24 -9.48 2.49
N ASP A 230 9.31 -10.16 2.08
CA ASP A 230 10.14 -11.02 2.91
C ASP A 230 11.60 -10.85 2.47
N VAL A 231 12.39 -10.10 3.27
CA VAL A 231 13.77 -9.74 2.89
C VAL A 231 14.76 -10.00 4.00
N LYS A 232 15.94 -10.46 3.59
CA LYS A 232 17.12 -10.58 4.44
C LYS A 232 18.06 -9.41 4.17
N ILE A 233 18.44 -8.72 5.25
CA ILE A 233 19.33 -7.57 5.20
C ILE A 233 20.75 -8.06 5.48
N ASN A 234 21.68 -7.69 4.62
CA ASN A 234 23.07 -8.15 4.65
C ASN A 234 24.09 -7.01 4.83
N ASP A 235 23.69 -5.76 4.69
CA ASP A 235 24.53 -4.59 4.95
C ASP A 235 23.71 -3.47 5.61
N VAL A 236 24.29 -2.86 6.66
CA VAL A 236 23.68 -1.75 7.40
C VAL A 236 24.74 -0.71 7.73
N LYS A 237 24.48 0.55 7.40
CA LYS A 237 25.39 1.69 7.62
C LYS A 237 24.70 2.76 8.46
N PRO A 238 24.79 2.70 9.79
CA PRO A 238 24.30 3.76 10.65
C PRO A 238 25.01 5.08 10.41
N ASN A 239 24.27 6.17 10.50
CA ASN A 239 24.77 7.54 10.32
C ASN A 239 25.51 7.77 8.98
N ALA A 240 25.09 7.06 7.94
CA ALA A 240 25.58 7.31 6.58
C ALA A 240 25.24 8.75 6.13
N ALA A 241 26.10 9.34 5.33
CA ALA A 241 25.84 10.67 4.76
C ALA A 241 24.75 10.57 3.68
N ILE A 242 23.49 10.81 4.06
CA ILE A 242 22.35 10.71 3.17
C ILE A 242 21.80 12.10 2.87
N ALA A 243 21.88 12.50 1.60
CA ALA A 243 21.25 13.69 1.06
C ALA A 243 20.15 13.28 0.07
N ILE A 244 18.89 13.59 0.39
CA ILE A 244 17.73 13.39 -0.48
C ILE A 244 17.15 14.76 -0.81
N ASN A 245 17.62 15.35 -1.91
CA ASN A 245 17.18 16.66 -2.35
C ASN A 245 15.92 16.53 -3.19
N VAL A 246 14.96 17.43 -2.96
CA VAL A 246 13.72 17.50 -3.75
C VAL A 246 14.06 18.10 -5.12
N PRO A 247 13.79 17.37 -6.24
CA PRO A 247 14.03 17.88 -7.58
C PRO A 247 13.14 19.10 -7.88
N GLU A 248 13.64 20.05 -8.69
CA GLU A 248 12.95 21.32 -8.97
C GLU A 248 11.54 21.15 -9.54
N ASN A 249 11.31 20.15 -10.37
CA ASN A 249 10.01 19.90 -11.00
C ASN A 249 8.98 19.31 -10.02
N VAL A 250 9.39 18.72 -8.89
CA VAL A 250 8.48 18.03 -7.95
C VAL A 250 7.58 19.01 -7.20
N PRO A 251 8.09 20.14 -6.64
CA PRO A 251 7.22 21.14 -6.00
C PRO A 251 6.28 21.86 -6.95
N GLN A 252 6.58 21.84 -8.25
CA GLN A 252 5.79 22.51 -9.29
C GLN A 252 4.64 21.63 -9.80
N ALA A 253 4.61 20.36 -9.41
CA ALA A 253 3.53 19.46 -9.82
C ALA A 253 2.17 19.95 -9.28
N PRO A 254 1.13 19.99 -10.12
CA PRO A 254 -0.20 20.37 -9.66
C PRO A 254 -0.69 19.39 -8.61
N ALA A 255 -1.49 19.89 -7.66
CA ALA A 255 -2.20 19.01 -6.74
C ALA A 255 -3.10 18.04 -7.52
N PRO A 256 -3.19 16.77 -7.10
CA PRO A 256 -4.11 15.83 -7.74
C PRO A 256 -5.53 16.39 -7.71
N PRO A 257 -6.26 16.34 -8.84
CA PRO A 257 -7.64 16.80 -8.84
C PRO A 257 -8.50 15.87 -7.97
N ALA A 258 -9.41 16.47 -7.18
CA ALA A 258 -10.36 15.70 -6.35
C ALA A 258 -11.23 14.76 -7.21
N LYS A 259 -11.47 15.11 -8.45
CA LYS A 259 -12.20 14.33 -9.45
C LYS A 259 -11.30 14.09 -10.66
N PRO A 260 -11.02 12.82 -11.03
CA PRO A 260 -10.22 12.53 -12.21
C PRO A 260 -10.88 13.02 -13.48
N ALA A 261 -10.09 13.61 -14.38
CA ALA A 261 -10.54 13.91 -15.72
C ALA A 261 -10.78 12.62 -16.51
N VAL A 262 -11.89 12.54 -17.24
CA VAL A 262 -12.26 11.39 -18.07
C VAL A 262 -12.13 11.77 -19.54
N ASN A 263 -11.27 11.06 -20.27
CA ASN A 263 -11.21 11.14 -21.70
C ASN A 263 -12.20 10.16 -22.30
N VAL A 264 -13.02 10.61 -23.23
CA VAL A 264 -14.09 9.80 -23.85
C VAL A 264 -13.87 9.70 -25.35
N GLN A 265 -13.86 8.48 -25.88
CA GLN A 265 -13.77 8.18 -27.29
C GLN A 265 -14.98 7.33 -27.74
N LYS A 266 -15.70 7.75 -28.75
CA LYS A 266 -16.71 6.90 -29.39
C LYS A 266 -16.02 5.91 -30.33
N LEU A 267 -16.12 4.62 -30.03
CA LEU A 267 -15.51 3.57 -30.86
C LEU A 267 -16.41 3.09 -31.99
N ALA A 268 -17.70 3.01 -31.68
CA ALA A 268 -18.75 2.64 -32.64
C ALA A 268 -20.09 3.23 -32.18
N GLU A 269 -21.18 3.02 -32.95
CA GLU A 269 -22.50 3.44 -32.53
C GLU A 269 -22.91 2.76 -31.23
N GLY A 270 -23.16 3.58 -30.18
CA GLY A 270 -23.49 3.11 -28.82
C GLY A 270 -22.35 2.39 -28.10
N VAL A 271 -21.09 2.59 -28.49
CA VAL A 271 -19.91 2.01 -27.83
C VAL A 271 -18.89 3.10 -27.51
N TRP A 272 -18.65 3.30 -26.23
CA TRP A 272 -17.79 4.35 -25.72
C TRP A 272 -16.63 3.78 -24.91
N TYR A 273 -15.44 4.32 -25.12
CA TYR A 273 -14.22 4.04 -24.38
C TYR A 273 -13.89 5.24 -23.49
N LEU A 274 -13.73 4.98 -22.19
CA LEU A 274 -13.52 6.02 -21.17
C LEU A 274 -12.22 5.72 -20.42
N THR A 275 -11.28 6.67 -20.45
CA THR A 275 -10.01 6.55 -19.71
C THR A 275 -9.93 7.64 -18.66
N ALA A 276 -9.55 7.24 -17.44
CA ALA A 276 -9.32 8.14 -16.33
C ALA A 276 -8.30 7.52 -15.38
N ALA A 277 -7.38 8.32 -14.82
CA ALA A 277 -6.35 7.87 -13.90
C ALA A 277 -5.55 6.64 -14.39
N GLY A 278 -5.22 6.61 -15.70
CA GLY A 278 -4.39 5.58 -16.32
C GLY A 278 -5.09 4.23 -16.59
N VAL A 279 -6.39 4.10 -16.31
CA VAL A 279 -7.17 2.87 -16.51
C VAL A 279 -8.43 3.14 -17.31
N SER A 280 -9.04 2.06 -17.82
CA SER A 280 -10.12 2.15 -18.80
C SER A 280 -11.42 1.55 -18.31
N SER A 281 -12.53 2.08 -18.83
CA SER A 281 -13.86 1.51 -18.75
C SER A 281 -14.55 1.63 -20.11
N TRP A 282 -15.62 0.91 -20.32
CA TRP A 282 -16.45 1.03 -21.53
C TRP A 282 -17.91 1.24 -21.12
N ALA A 283 -18.64 1.94 -21.96
CA ALA A 283 -20.09 2.06 -21.86
C ALA A 283 -20.71 1.51 -23.15
N ILE A 284 -21.59 0.55 -22.99
CA ILE A 284 -22.31 -0.10 -24.08
C ILE A 284 -23.78 0.28 -23.97
N GLU A 285 -24.25 1.05 -24.93
CA GLU A 285 -25.62 1.53 -24.99
C GLU A 285 -26.55 0.45 -25.54
N PHE A 286 -27.56 0.08 -24.79
CA PHE A 286 -28.69 -0.75 -25.16
C PHE A 286 -29.94 0.12 -25.42
N LYS A 287 -31.06 -0.48 -25.83
CA LYS A 287 -32.26 0.25 -26.12
C LYS A 287 -32.74 1.12 -24.95
N ASP A 288 -32.82 0.54 -23.75
CA ASP A 288 -33.41 1.19 -22.58
C ASP A 288 -32.43 1.38 -21.41
N TYR A 289 -31.16 0.93 -21.53
CA TYR A 289 -30.16 0.99 -20.48
C TYR A 289 -28.72 1.01 -21.03
N VAL A 290 -27.77 1.20 -20.13
CA VAL A 290 -26.33 1.12 -20.39
C VAL A 290 -25.73 -0.03 -19.60
N VAL A 291 -24.77 -0.74 -20.20
CA VAL A 291 -23.86 -1.65 -19.53
C VAL A 291 -22.50 -0.97 -19.43
N ALA A 292 -22.04 -0.74 -18.21
CA ALA A 292 -20.65 -0.35 -17.97
C ALA A 292 -19.77 -1.60 -17.91
N VAL A 293 -18.55 -1.53 -18.42
CA VAL A 293 -17.56 -2.61 -18.29
C VAL A 293 -16.36 -2.04 -17.57
N GLU A 294 -15.94 -2.67 -16.50
CA GLU A 294 -14.89 -2.30 -15.57
C GLU A 294 -15.22 -1.10 -14.65
N GLY A 295 -15.05 -1.35 -13.34
CA GLY A 295 -15.07 -0.34 -12.28
C GLY A 295 -13.73 -0.28 -11.55
N PRO A 296 -12.64 0.16 -12.25
CA PRO A 296 -11.29 0.12 -11.70
C PRO A 296 -11.00 1.26 -10.71
N ASN A 297 -9.90 1.07 -9.95
CA ASN A 297 -9.38 1.99 -8.94
C ASN A 297 -10.35 2.20 -7.77
N GLY A 298 -11.11 3.31 -7.71
CA GLY A 298 -11.94 3.64 -6.56
C GLY A 298 -13.19 4.46 -6.91
N GLU A 299 -13.87 4.94 -5.87
CA GLU A 299 -15.15 5.63 -5.95
C GLU A 299 -15.09 6.90 -6.79
N ALA A 300 -14.13 7.81 -6.53
CA ALA A 300 -14.02 9.08 -7.24
C ALA A 300 -13.92 8.90 -8.77
N ARG A 301 -13.18 7.87 -9.20
CA ARG A 301 -13.06 7.54 -10.62
C ARG A 301 -14.38 7.00 -11.19
N SER A 302 -15.02 6.06 -10.48
CA SER A 302 -16.27 5.47 -10.95
C SER A 302 -17.38 6.51 -11.06
N LEU A 303 -17.48 7.43 -10.09
CA LEU A 303 -18.42 8.56 -10.15
C LEU A 303 -18.14 9.46 -11.37
N ALA A 304 -16.86 9.79 -11.63
CA ALA A 304 -16.49 10.61 -12.78
C ALA A 304 -16.85 9.93 -14.11
N VAL A 305 -16.61 8.61 -14.23
CA VAL A 305 -16.97 7.82 -15.40
C VAL A 305 -18.48 7.74 -15.59
N ASN A 306 -19.24 7.49 -14.51
CA ASN A 306 -20.70 7.41 -14.57
C ASN A 306 -21.33 8.74 -15.01
N GLU A 307 -20.81 9.88 -14.54
CA GLU A 307 -21.23 11.19 -15.04
C GLU A 307 -20.99 11.36 -16.54
N GLU A 308 -19.81 10.99 -17.04
CA GLU A 308 -19.53 11.09 -18.47
C GLU A 308 -20.40 10.15 -19.30
N ILE A 309 -20.72 8.96 -18.79
CA ILE A 309 -21.70 8.06 -19.43
C ILE A 309 -23.06 8.75 -19.53
N GLN A 310 -23.57 9.34 -18.43
CA GLN A 310 -24.87 10.02 -18.43
C GLN A 310 -24.92 11.25 -19.34
N LYS A 311 -23.81 11.99 -19.49
CA LYS A 311 -23.71 13.10 -20.45
C LYS A 311 -23.79 12.63 -21.90
N ARG A 312 -23.22 11.47 -22.23
CA ARG A 312 -23.19 10.92 -23.60
C ARG A 312 -24.45 10.14 -23.95
N ILE A 313 -25.06 9.50 -22.97
CA ILE A 313 -26.22 8.65 -23.10
C ILE A 313 -27.28 9.12 -22.08
N PRO A 314 -27.89 10.30 -22.30
CA PRO A 314 -28.90 10.82 -21.40
C PRO A 314 -30.15 9.95 -21.39
N ASN A 315 -30.87 9.94 -20.28
CA ASN A 315 -32.15 9.25 -20.08
C ASN A 315 -32.11 7.71 -20.10
N LYS A 316 -30.90 7.09 -20.12
CA LYS A 316 -30.75 5.64 -19.96
C LYS A 316 -29.94 5.33 -18.69
N PRO A 317 -30.51 4.59 -17.73
CA PRO A 317 -29.78 4.23 -16.51
C PRO A 317 -28.64 3.25 -16.84
N ILE A 318 -27.57 3.31 -16.07
CA ILE A 318 -26.59 2.22 -16.02
C ILE A 318 -27.26 1.08 -15.23
N LYS A 319 -27.56 -0.02 -15.91
CA LYS A 319 -28.25 -1.18 -15.30
C LYS A 319 -27.29 -2.21 -14.78
N TYR A 320 -26.18 -2.39 -15.47
CA TYR A 320 -25.17 -3.40 -15.16
C TYR A 320 -23.76 -2.79 -15.16
N VAL A 321 -22.93 -3.29 -14.26
CA VAL A 321 -21.47 -3.17 -14.38
C VAL A 321 -20.87 -4.57 -14.52
N VAL A 322 -20.09 -4.79 -15.56
CA VAL A 322 -19.33 -6.03 -15.78
C VAL A 322 -17.95 -5.87 -15.17
N ASN A 323 -17.58 -6.75 -14.26
CA ASN A 323 -16.24 -6.88 -13.75
C ASN A 323 -15.54 -8.03 -14.46
N THR A 324 -14.43 -7.76 -15.13
CA THR A 324 -13.70 -8.81 -15.86
C THR A 324 -12.97 -9.78 -14.95
N HIS A 325 -12.45 -9.33 -13.80
CA HIS A 325 -11.82 -10.17 -12.78
C HIS A 325 -11.59 -9.39 -11.49
N ALA A 326 -11.22 -10.09 -10.42
CA ALA A 326 -11.18 -9.54 -9.06
C ALA A 326 -9.88 -8.84 -8.66
N HIS A 327 -8.94 -8.57 -9.57
CA HIS A 327 -7.76 -7.79 -9.22
C HIS A 327 -8.15 -6.39 -8.74
N TYR A 328 -7.42 -5.85 -7.76
CA TYR A 328 -7.86 -4.64 -7.06
C TYR A 328 -7.86 -3.40 -7.96
N ASP A 329 -6.97 -3.34 -8.93
CA ASP A 329 -6.96 -2.29 -9.95
C ASP A 329 -8.11 -2.38 -10.97
N HIS A 330 -8.92 -3.47 -10.94
CA HIS A 330 -10.13 -3.68 -11.74
C HIS A 330 -11.41 -3.57 -10.93
N ALA A 331 -11.36 -3.88 -9.65
CA ALA A 331 -12.53 -4.04 -8.81
C ALA A 331 -12.75 -2.89 -7.81
N GLY A 332 -11.76 -1.99 -7.62
CA GLY A 332 -11.79 -0.98 -6.55
C GLY A 332 -12.98 -0.03 -6.59
N GLY A 333 -13.54 0.23 -7.76
CA GLY A 333 -14.69 1.12 -7.91
C GLY A 333 -16.05 0.42 -7.98
N LEU A 334 -16.12 -0.92 -7.89
CA LEU A 334 -17.39 -1.65 -8.04
C LEU A 334 -18.40 -1.30 -6.95
N ARG A 335 -17.96 -1.02 -5.73
CA ARG A 335 -18.84 -0.61 -4.63
C ARG A 335 -19.61 0.66 -4.93
N THR A 336 -19.09 1.55 -5.75
CA THR A 336 -19.81 2.75 -6.23
C THR A 336 -21.05 2.38 -7.02
N TYR A 337 -20.96 1.35 -7.87
CA TYR A 337 -22.11 0.85 -8.63
C TYR A 337 -23.14 0.20 -7.71
N VAL A 338 -22.70 -0.59 -6.73
CA VAL A 338 -23.60 -1.18 -5.71
C VAL A 338 -24.33 -0.08 -4.93
N ALA A 339 -23.63 0.99 -4.52
CA ALA A 339 -24.25 2.13 -3.83
C ALA A 339 -25.34 2.81 -4.67
N GLN A 340 -25.23 2.75 -6.00
CA GLN A 340 -26.23 3.26 -6.94
C GLN A 340 -27.34 2.24 -7.26
N GLY A 341 -27.28 1.01 -6.71
CA GLY A 341 -28.24 -0.07 -6.97
C GLY A 341 -28.05 -0.78 -8.31
N ILE A 342 -26.85 -0.67 -8.88
CA ILE A 342 -26.50 -1.28 -10.17
C ILE A 342 -26.06 -2.72 -9.94
N THR A 343 -26.57 -3.65 -10.76
CA THR A 343 -26.22 -5.07 -10.68
C THR A 343 -24.79 -5.31 -11.19
N VAL A 344 -24.02 -6.06 -10.44
CA VAL A 344 -22.65 -6.49 -10.79
C VAL A 344 -22.69 -7.82 -11.52
N ILE A 345 -22.19 -7.85 -12.76
CA ILE A 345 -21.99 -9.09 -13.51
C ILE A 345 -20.52 -9.47 -13.41
N THR A 346 -20.23 -10.66 -12.91
CA THR A 346 -18.86 -11.17 -12.76
C THR A 346 -18.84 -12.70 -12.90
N HIS A 347 -17.64 -13.28 -12.99
CA HIS A 347 -17.51 -14.74 -12.96
C HIS A 347 -17.96 -15.30 -11.59
N GLU A 348 -18.55 -16.49 -11.58
CA GLU A 348 -19.12 -17.06 -10.35
C GLU A 348 -18.09 -17.22 -9.21
N THR A 349 -16.83 -17.50 -9.54
CA THR A 349 -15.71 -17.59 -8.57
C THR A 349 -15.44 -16.28 -7.85
N ASN A 350 -15.74 -15.12 -8.46
CA ASN A 350 -15.50 -13.82 -7.84
C ASN A 350 -16.58 -13.44 -6.82
N LYS A 351 -17.80 -13.94 -6.97
CA LYS A 351 -18.94 -13.55 -6.12
C LYS A 351 -18.68 -13.80 -4.63
N PRO A 352 -18.29 -14.99 -4.16
CA PRO A 352 -18.03 -15.25 -2.74
C PRO A 352 -16.93 -14.35 -2.17
N PHE A 353 -15.91 -14.06 -2.98
CA PHE A 353 -14.84 -13.14 -2.60
C PHE A 353 -15.38 -11.74 -2.35
N PHE A 354 -16.16 -11.16 -3.29
CA PHE A 354 -16.74 -9.83 -3.11
C PHE A 354 -17.72 -9.78 -1.94
N GLU A 355 -18.58 -10.79 -1.76
CA GLU A 355 -19.49 -10.87 -0.61
C GLU A 355 -18.74 -10.83 0.72
N LYS A 356 -17.61 -11.58 0.81
CA LYS A 356 -16.76 -11.60 2.00
C LYS A 356 -16.09 -10.24 2.24
N VAL A 357 -15.40 -9.68 1.24
CA VAL A 357 -14.58 -8.46 1.45
C VAL A 357 -15.43 -7.19 1.54
N TRP A 358 -16.61 -7.15 0.93
CA TRP A 358 -17.49 -5.98 1.02
C TRP A 358 -18.26 -5.90 2.35
N SER A 359 -18.28 -6.97 3.13
CA SER A 359 -18.80 -6.96 4.50
C SER A 359 -17.78 -6.45 5.54
N GLN A 360 -16.49 -6.26 5.14
CA GLN A 360 -15.46 -5.79 6.05
C GLN A 360 -15.63 -4.29 6.40
N PRO A 361 -15.19 -3.87 7.59
CA PRO A 361 -15.19 -2.48 8.01
C PRO A 361 -14.43 -1.55 7.04
N ARG A 362 -14.82 -0.27 7.01
CA ARG A 362 -14.16 0.82 6.26
C ARG A 362 -14.09 2.06 7.13
N THR A 363 -13.35 1.94 8.22
CA THR A 363 -13.22 3.02 9.22
C THR A 363 -12.15 4.02 8.83
N ILE A 364 -11.12 3.57 8.08
CA ILE A 364 -10.01 4.41 7.63
C ILE A 364 -10.40 5.26 6.40
N ALA A 365 -11.09 4.64 5.44
CA ALA A 365 -11.52 5.31 4.22
C ALA A 365 -12.97 4.91 3.90
N PRO A 366 -13.97 5.50 4.59
CA PRO A 366 -15.37 5.19 4.35
C PRO A 366 -15.80 5.68 2.96
N ASP A 367 -16.48 4.79 2.22
CA ASP A 367 -17.08 5.08 0.92
C ASP A 367 -18.60 5.29 1.02
N THR A 368 -19.26 5.69 -0.07
CA THR A 368 -20.71 5.92 -0.11
C THR A 368 -21.51 4.67 0.30
N LEU A 369 -21.05 3.47 -0.10
CA LEU A 369 -21.73 2.22 0.24
C LEU A 369 -21.62 1.90 1.74
N SER A 370 -20.52 2.22 2.40
CA SER A 370 -20.37 2.04 3.85
C SER A 370 -21.19 3.04 4.66
N GLN A 371 -21.37 4.25 4.13
CA GLN A 371 -22.18 5.31 4.74
C GLN A 371 -23.69 5.07 4.53
N ASN A 372 -24.09 4.51 3.39
CA ASN A 372 -25.46 4.19 3.02
C ASN A 372 -25.55 2.75 2.50
N PRO A 373 -25.55 1.74 3.37
CA PRO A 373 -25.48 0.34 2.99
C PRO A 373 -26.63 -0.09 2.09
N LYS A 374 -26.29 -0.80 1.01
CA LYS A 374 -27.23 -1.49 0.12
C LYS A 374 -26.75 -2.90 -0.15
N PRO A 375 -27.66 -3.88 -0.30
CA PRO A 375 -27.26 -5.21 -0.71
C PRO A 375 -26.71 -5.20 -2.12
N ALA A 376 -25.60 -5.91 -2.33
CA ALA A 376 -25.09 -6.13 -3.66
C ALA A 376 -25.93 -7.15 -4.41
N VAL A 377 -26.31 -6.82 -5.63
CA VAL A 377 -27.00 -7.74 -6.55
C VAL A 377 -26.00 -8.25 -7.57
N PHE A 378 -25.85 -9.56 -7.63
CA PHE A 378 -24.94 -10.22 -8.57
C PHE A 378 -25.68 -11.04 -9.61
N GLU A 379 -25.24 -10.94 -10.87
CA GLU A 379 -25.46 -11.94 -11.89
C GLU A 379 -24.13 -12.60 -12.22
N THR A 380 -24.07 -13.94 -12.22
CA THR A 380 -22.82 -14.65 -12.44
C THR A 380 -22.72 -15.22 -13.85
N VAL A 381 -21.49 -15.38 -14.28
CA VAL A 381 -21.10 -16.03 -15.53
C VAL A 381 -20.28 -17.28 -15.19
N GLN A 382 -20.60 -18.42 -15.77
CA GLN A 382 -19.76 -19.61 -15.76
C GLN A 382 -18.89 -19.62 -17.02
N GLU A 383 -19.40 -20.17 -18.11
CA GLU A 383 -18.68 -20.23 -19.38
C GLU A 383 -19.05 -19.08 -20.32
N LYS A 384 -20.34 -18.79 -20.44
CA LYS A 384 -20.90 -17.77 -21.34
C LYS A 384 -22.17 -17.16 -20.77
N LYS A 385 -22.33 -15.86 -20.99
CA LYS A 385 -23.60 -15.15 -20.76
C LYS A 385 -23.88 -14.20 -21.91
N VAL A 386 -25.13 -14.16 -22.36
CA VAL A 386 -25.58 -13.22 -23.38
C VAL A 386 -26.46 -12.15 -22.74
N ILE A 387 -26.13 -10.90 -22.99
CA ILE A 387 -26.95 -9.74 -22.63
C ILE A 387 -27.52 -9.20 -23.93
N THR A 388 -28.85 -9.10 -24.01
CA THR A 388 -29.53 -8.58 -25.21
C THR A 388 -30.82 -7.86 -24.85
N ASP A 389 -31.20 -6.93 -25.68
CA ASP A 389 -32.50 -6.23 -25.69
C ASP A 389 -33.26 -6.44 -27.02
N GLY A 390 -32.82 -7.41 -27.82
CA GLY A 390 -33.33 -7.69 -29.17
C GLY A 390 -32.72 -6.83 -30.26
N THR A 391 -32.08 -5.70 -29.95
CA THR A 391 -31.41 -4.82 -30.92
C THR A 391 -29.89 -4.92 -30.88
N ARG A 392 -29.35 -5.06 -29.66
CA ARG A 392 -27.91 -5.26 -29.41
C ARG A 392 -27.68 -6.57 -28.69
N ILE A 393 -26.54 -7.18 -29.00
CA ILE A 393 -26.05 -8.39 -28.33
C ILE A 393 -24.65 -8.08 -27.78
N MET A 394 -24.44 -8.41 -26.54
CA MET A 394 -23.14 -8.46 -25.88
C MET A 394 -22.96 -9.84 -25.26
N GLU A 395 -21.87 -10.48 -25.59
CA GLU A 395 -21.53 -11.81 -25.09
C GLU A 395 -20.37 -11.71 -24.12
N LEU A 396 -20.53 -12.30 -22.95
CA LEU A 396 -19.47 -12.46 -21.95
C LEU A 396 -18.98 -13.89 -22.01
N TYR A 397 -17.67 -14.06 -22.08
CA TYR A 397 -17.03 -15.37 -22.11
C TYR A 397 -16.01 -15.51 -20.96
N HIS A 398 -16.00 -16.63 -20.32
CA HIS A 398 -14.91 -17.02 -19.43
C HIS A 398 -13.66 -17.38 -20.24
N LEU A 399 -12.57 -16.67 -19.98
CA LEU A 399 -11.27 -16.97 -20.60
C LEU A 399 -10.58 -18.10 -19.84
N GLN A 400 -10.78 -19.33 -20.30
CA GLN A 400 -10.18 -20.51 -19.71
C GLN A 400 -8.66 -20.50 -19.86
N ASN A 401 -7.96 -21.09 -18.88
CA ASN A 401 -6.50 -21.22 -18.86
C ASN A 401 -5.73 -19.90 -18.92
N SER A 402 -6.37 -18.80 -18.52
CA SER A 402 -5.68 -17.53 -18.36
C SER A 402 -4.63 -17.64 -17.24
N GLY A 403 -3.37 -17.34 -17.52
CA GLY A 403 -2.35 -17.23 -16.47
C GLY A 403 -2.54 -16.01 -15.56
N HIS A 404 -3.35 -15.03 -15.98
CA HIS A 404 -3.53 -13.77 -15.27
C HIS A 404 -4.48 -13.88 -14.07
N ASN A 405 -5.65 -14.49 -14.25
CA ASN A 405 -6.63 -14.74 -13.21
C ASN A 405 -7.57 -15.87 -13.64
N VAL A 406 -7.90 -16.77 -12.72
CA VAL A 406 -8.74 -17.94 -12.98
C VAL A 406 -10.17 -17.59 -13.44
N ALA A 407 -10.67 -16.44 -13.06
CA ALA A 407 -12.05 -15.98 -13.24
C ALA A 407 -12.16 -14.83 -14.25
N THR A 408 -11.26 -14.79 -15.25
CA THR A 408 -11.23 -13.69 -16.23
C THR A 408 -12.41 -13.77 -17.19
N LEU A 409 -13.17 -12.70 -17.34
CA LEU A 409 -14.20 -12.53 -18.36
C LEU A 409 -13.71 -11.61 -19.48
N ILE A 410 -14.13 -11.91 -20.70
CA ILE A 410 -14.04 -11.01 -21.86
C ILE A 410 -15.45 -10.65 -22.35
N ALA A 411 -15.60 -9.43 -22.84
CA ALA A 411 -16.85 -8.97 -23.45
C ALA A 411 -16.68 -8.82 -24.95
N TYR A 412 -17.62 -9.38 -25.71
CA TYR A 412 -17.62 -9.35 -27.17
C TYR A 412 -18.93 -8.78 -27.71
N LEU A 413 -18.81 -7.90 -28.69
CA LEU A 413 -19.93 -7.31 -29.43
C LEU A 413 -19.94 -7.86 -30.87
N PRO A 414 -20.81 -8.83 -31.20
CA PRO A 414 -20.82 -9.48 -32.53
C PRO A 414 -21.07 -8.53 -33.70
N LYS A 415 -22.00 -7.56 -33.53
CA LYS A 415 -22.20 -6.50 -34.50
C LYS A 415 -21.16 -5.40 -34.29
N GLY A 416 -20.21 -5.28 -35.20
CA GLY A 416 -19.09 -4.33 -35.12
C GLY A 416 -17.73 -4.94 -34.85
N GLY A 417 -17.66 -6.26 -34.56
CA GLY A 417 -16.40 -6.97 -34.37
C GLY A 417 -15.54 -6.47 -33.22
N ALA A 418 -16.14 -5.79 -32.22
CA ALA A 418 -15.42 -5.20 -31.11
C ALA A 418 -15.25 -6.22 -29.98
N LEU A 419 -14.00 -6.53 -29.65
CA LEU A 419 -13.62 -7.27 -28.46
C LEU A 419 -13.21 -6.27 -27.37
N VAL A 420 -13.90 -6.29 -26.23
CA VAL A 420 -13.57 -5.45 -25.08
C VAL A 420 -12.62 -6.24 -24.20
N LEU A 421 -11.34 -6.05 -24.44
CA LEU A 421 -10.24 -6.55 -23.62
C LEU A 421 -9.51 -5.37 -23.01
N ARG A 422 -9.11 -5.46 -21.76
CA ARG A 422 -8.38 -4.36 -21.12
C ARG A 422 -6.90 -4.31 -21.47
N ARG A 423 -6.24 -5.36 -21.93
CA ARG A 423 -4.79 -5.31 -22.18
C ARG A 423 -4.44 -5.42 -23.66
N ARG A 424 -3.45 -4.60 -24.07
CA ARG A 424 -2.58 -4.95 -25.18
C ARG A 424 -1.98 -6.34 -24.85
N LEU A 425 -2.29 -7.31 -25.70
CA LEU A 425 -1.59 -8.58 -25.71
C LEU A 425 -0.11 -8.37 -25.96
#